data_d26ca659d6e51e31b6232a3c8809025a
#
_entry.id   d26ca659d6e51e31b6232a3c8809025a
#
_cell.length_a   1.000
_cell.length_b   1.000
_cell.length_c   1.000
_cell.angle_alpha   90.00
_cell.angle_beta   90.00
_cell.angle_gamma   90.00
#
_symmetry.space_group_name_H-M   'P 1'
#
loop_
_entity.id
_entity.type
_entity.pdbx_description
1 polymer ?
#
loop_
_entity_poly.entity_id
_entity_poly.type
_entity_poly.pdbx_seq_one_letter_code
_entity_poly.pdbx_strand_id
1 'polypeptide(L)'
;MNSRLLFWGPPLALCAACDPTLNWREIRPEGSGAIALFPCKPSSHVRTVRIGPTSAPMALYACTAGGVTYALAHTELGDPHLVGSALTELRASTAANLGTVARADGAIEVPGMTPNAQAGRIRMDGKLPSGEPAQAAAGFFVKGTRVFQVTVVGPKLDAQALETYLGGLKLPG
;
A
#
# COMPACT_ATOMS: atom_id res chain seq x y z
N MET A 1 -71.40 -2.01 -21.91
CA MET A 1 -70.26 -1.30 -22.55
C MET A 1 -69.22 -1.02 -21.46
N ASN A 2 -68.25 -1.91 -21.28
CA ASN A 2 -67.22 -1.82 -20.24
C ASN A 2 -65.91 -1.50 -20.87
N SER A 3 -65.48 -0.21 -20.74
CA SER A 3 -64.14 0.24 -21.14
C SER A 3 -63.14 -0.11 -20.03
N ARG A 4 -62.23 -1.05 -20.28
CA ARG A 4 -61.05 -1.32 -19.44
C ARG A 4 -59.90 -0.41 -19.91
N LEU A 5 -59.55 0.56 -19.10
CA LEU A 5 -58.32 1.35 -19.28
C LEU A 5 -57.11 0.54 -18.77
N LEU A 6 -56.25 0.08 -19.71
CA LEU A 6 -54.93 -0.47 -19.38
C LEU A 6 -53.99 0.66 -19.02
N PHE A 7 -53.57 0.72 -17.75
CA PHE A 7 -52.45 1.56 -17.29
C PHE A 7 -51.14 0.86 -17.62
N TRP A 8 -50.45 1.34 -18.64
CA TRP A 8 -49.10 0.90 -18.95
C TRP A 8 -48.12 1.82 -18.23
N GLY A 9 -47.62 1.38 -17.05
CA GLY A 9 -46.57 2.04 -16.32
C GLY A 9 -45.22 1.81 -17.00
N PRO A 10 -44.32 2.81 -17.07
CA PRO A 10 -42.99 2.62 -17.64
C PRO A 10 -42.15 1.70 -16.75
N PRO A 11 -41.27 0.83 -17.35
CA PRO A 11 -40.39 0.00 -16.57
C PRO A 11 -39.33 0.87 -15.84
N LEU A 12 -39.26 0.75 -14.53
CA LEU A 12 -38.14 1.28 -13.74
C LEU A 12 -36.88 0.54 -14.17
N ALA A 13 -35.99 1.21 -14.91
CA ALA A 13 -34.64 0.73 -15.16
C ALA A 13 -33.87 0.81 -13.83
N LEU A 14 -33.63 -0.33 -13.19
CA LEU A 14 -32.65 -0.43 -12.12
C LEU A 14 -31.25 -0.25 -12.74
N CYS A 15 -30.69 0.95 -12.62
CA CYS A 15 -29.27 1.16 -12.80
C CYS A 15 -28.54 0.40 -11.71
N ALA A 16 -28.05 -0.82 -11.98
CA ALA A 16 -27.04 -1.47 -11.16
C ALA A 16 -25.79 -0.59 -11.20
N ALA A 17 -25.55 0.18 -10.15
CA ALA A 17 -24.31 0.89 -9.96
C ALA A 17 -23.22 -0.18 -9.77
N CYS A 18 -22.45 -0.47 -10.82
CA CYS A 18 -21.19 -1.20 -10.70
C CYS A 18 -20.21 -0.28 -9.97
N ASP A 19 -20.10 -0.40 -8.65
CA ASP A 19 -18.99 0.20 -7.93
C ASP A 19 -17.70 -0.44 -8.42
N PRO A 20 -16.73 0.38 -8.93
CA PRO A 20 -15.47 -0.15 -9.40
C PRO A 20 -14.74 -0.81 -8.23
N THR A 21 -14.18 -2.00 -8.45
CA THR A 21 -13.39 -2.75 -7.45
C THR A 21 -12.24 -1.92 -6.86
N LEU A 22 -11.67 -1.02 -7.67
CA LEU A 22 -10.64 -0.06 -7.28
C LEU A 22 -11.18 1.36 -7.42
N ASN A 23 -11.35 2.05 -6.29
CA ASN A 23 -11.81 3.44 -6.22
C ASN A 23 -10.66 4.33 -5.72
N TRP A 24 -9.79 4.73 -6.66
CA TRP A 24 -8.57 5.47 -6.37
C TRP A 24 -8.85 6.84 -5.74
N ARG A 25 -8.14 7.12 -4.64
CA ARG A 25 -8.26 8.38 -3.91
C ARG A 25 -6.93 8.82 -3.33
N GLU A 26 -6.69 10.12 -3.37
CA GLU A 26 -5.53 10.71 -2.71
C GLU A 26 -5.73 10.71 -1.20
N ILE A 27 -4.74 10.24 -0.48
CA ILE A 27 -4.67 10.21 0.98
C ILE A 27 -3.40 10.96 1.41
N ARG A 28 -3.52 11.70 2.49
CA ARG A 28 -2.40 12.38 3.18
C ARG A 28 -2.23 11.76 4.55
N PRO A 29 -1.42 10.70 4.70
CA PRO A 29 -1.22 10.04 5.98
C PRO A 29 -0.67 11.03 7.02
N GLU A 30 -1.34 11.12 8.16
CA GLU A 30 -0.98 12.08 9.21
C GLU A 30 0.46 11.87 9.67
N GLY A 31 1.20 12.97 9.87
CA GLY A 31 2.59 12.95 10.32
C GLY A 31 3.60 12.43 9.30
N SER A 32 3.16 11.92 8.14
CA SER A 32 4.08 11.37 7.14
C SER A 32 4.75 12.44 6.26
N GLY A 33 4.03 13.54 5.98
CA GLY A 33 4.41 14.47 4.92
C GLY A 33 4.28 13.88 3.51
N ALA A 34 3.66 12.71 3.37
CA ALA A 34 3.46 12.02 2.11
C ALA A 34 2.07 12.27 1.53
N ILE A 35 1.98 12.13 0.22
CA ILE A 35 0.73 11.94 -0.53
C ILE A 35 0.79 10.54 -1.12
N ALA A 36 -0.29 9.78 -1.00
CA ALA A 36 -0.40 8.43 -1.54
C ALA A 36 -1.76 8.23 -2.22
N LEU A 37 -1.77 7.50 -3.33
CA LEU A 37 -3.00 7.16 -4.05
C LEU A 37 -3.44 5.75 -3.66
N PHE A 38 -4.52 5.62 -2.88
CA PHE A 38 -5.05 4.33 -2.43
C PHE A 38 -6.27 3.90 -3.24
N PRO A 39 -6.44 2.59 -3.55
CA PRO A 39 -7.60 2.08 -4.29
C PRO A 39 -8.88 1.96 -3.43
N CYS A 40 -8.80 2.26 -2.15
CA CYS A 40 -9.90 2.23 -1.19
C CYS A 40 -9.58 3.16 0.00
N LYS A 41 -10.55 3.42 0.87
CA LYS A 41 -10.32 4.21 2.09
C LYS A 41 -9.49 3.40 3.09
N PRO A 42 -8.24 3.79 3.40
CA PRO A 42 -7.43 3.04 4.36
C PRO A 42 -7.91 3.26 5.80
N SER A 43 -7.76 2.24 6.62
CA SER A 43 -7.69 2.37 8.09
C SER A 43 -6.26 2.68 8.50
N SER A 44 -6.11 3.30 9.68
CA SER A 44 -4.79 3.62 10.23
C SER A 44 -4.59 3.01 11.61
N HIS A 45 -3.37 2.54 11.85
CA HIS A 45 -2.92 2.02 13.13
C HIS A 45 -1.51 2.50 13.44
N VAL A 46 -1.22 2.75 14.71
CA VAL A 46 0.13 3.05 15.17
C VAL A 46 0.56 1.95 16.14
N ARG A 47 1.75 1.42 15.92
CA ARG A 47 2.36 0.45 16.83
C ARG A 47 3.83 0.78 17.04
N THR A 48 4.37 0.49 18.20
CA THR A 48 5.81 0.53 18.43
C THR A 48 6.45 -0.66 17.72
N VAL A 49 7.43 -0.38 16.87
CA VAL A 49 8.24 -1.39 16.19
C VAL A 49 9.69 -1.26 16.63
N ARG A 50 10.37 -2.38 16.70
CA ARG A 50 11.81 -2.42 16.92
C ARG A 50 12.52 -2.38 15.56
N ILE A 51 13.45 -1.45 15.40
CA ILE A 51 14.29 -1.30 14.22
C ILE A 51 15.73 -1.20 14.71
N GLY A 52 16.49 -2.26 14.56
CA GLY A 52 17.82 -2.38 15.13
C GLY A 52 17.83 -2.19 16.66
N PRO A 53 18.66 -1.27 17.19
CA PRO A 53 18.73 -0.98 18.61
C PRO A 53 17.59 -0.07 19.09
N THR A 54 16.81 0.53 18.20
CA THR A 54 15.82 1.56 18.50
C THR A 54 14.39 1.00 18.42
N SER A 55 13.51 1.54 19.28
CA SER A 55 12.06 1.33 19.19
C SER A 55 11.42 2.65 18.82
N ALA A 56 10.58 2.65 17.77
CA ALA A 56 9.92 3.84 17.27
C ALA A 56 8.43 3.56 16.96
N PRO A 57 7.54 4.56 17.08
CA PRO A 57 6.17 4.43 16.64
C PRO A 57 6.15 4.37 15.11
N MET A 58 5.53 3.34 14.55
CA MET A 58 5.29 3.19 13.12
C MET A 58 3.79 3.32 12.86
N ALA A 59 3.43 4.29 12.04
CA ALA A 59 2.07 4.44 11.55
C ALA A 59 1.90 3.59 10.30
N LEU A 60 0.81 2.83 10.24
CA LEU A 60 0.42 1.96 9.12
C LEU A 60 -0.94 2.40 8.61
N TYR A 61 -1.05 2.64 7.33
CA TYR A 61 -2.29 2.89 6.59
C TYR A 61 -2.51 1.72 5.65
N ALA A 62 -3.66 1.06 5.72
CA ALA A 62 -3.94 -0.10 4.88
C ALA A 62 -5.40 -0.20 4.48
N CYS A 63 -5.66 -0.69 3.27
CA CYS A 63 -6.99 -1.08 2.83
C CYS A 63 -6.92 -2.28 1.87
N THR A 64 -8.03 -3.01 1.77
CA THR A 64 -8.14 -4.18 0.88
C THR A 64 -9.21 -3.91 -0.18
N ALA A 65 -8.84 -4.10 -1.44
CA ALA A 65 -9.73 -3.99 -2.58
C ALA A 65 -9.44 -5.13 -3.57
N GLY A 66 -10.47 -5.80 -4.06
CA GLY A 66 -10.32 -6.94 -4.97
C GLY A 66 -9.49 -8.11 -4.41
N GLY A 67 -9.50 -8.32 -3.10
CA GLY A 67 -8.69 -9.35 -2.44
C GLY A 67 -7.19 -9.00 -2.31
N VAL A 68 -6.79 -7.79 -2.69
CA VAL A 68 -5.41 -7.29 -2.58
C VAL A 68 -5.34 -6.20 -1.52
N THR A 69 -4.40 -6.31 -0.60
CA THR A 69 -4.14 -5.33 0.44
C THR A 69 -3.04 -4.37 -0.01
N TYR A 70 -3.32 -3.08 0.10
CA TYR A 70 -2.41 -1.96 -0.17
C TYR A 70 -2.08 -1.28 1.14
N ALA A 71 -0.81 -1.07 1.42
CA ALA A 71 -0.36 -0.52 2.70
C ALA A 71 0.80 0.45 2.52
N LEU A 72 0.77 1.54 3.29
CA LEU A 72 1.87 2.48 3.50
C LEU A 72 2.18 2.53 5.00
N ALA A 73 3.42 2.27 5.35
CA ALA A 73 3.93 2.46 6.70
C ALA A 73 5.02 3.54 6.71
N HIS A 74 5.11 4.30 7.80
CA HIS A 74 6.18 5.24 8.02
C HIS A 74 6.54 5.36 9.50
N THR A 75 7.80 5.69 9.74
CA THR A 75 8.31 5.99 11.08
C THR A 75 9.41 7.06 11.00
N GLU A 76 9.51 7.89 12.02
CA GLU A 76 10.57 8.87 12.16
C GLU A 76 11.65 8.31 13.09
N LEU A 77 12.90 8.23 12.61
CA LEU A 77 14.02 7.69 13.38
C LEU A 77 14.81 8.77 14.14
N GLY A 78 14.79 10.01 13.63
CA GLY A 78 15.53 11.13 14.22
C GLY A 78 17.05 11.07 14.06
N ASP A 79 17.61 9.91 13.72
CA ASP A 79 19.05 9.69 13.51
C ASP A 79 19.32 9.21 12.07
N PRO A 80 20.05 9.99 11.26
CA PRO A 80 20.36 9.60 9.88
C PRO A 80 21.24 8.35 9.77
N HIS A 81 22.02 8.02 10.80
CA HIS A 81 22.86 6.81 10.81
C HIS A 81 22.04 5.52 10.89
N LEU A 82 20.81 5.58 11.40
CA LEU A 82 19.92 4.42 11.52
C LEU A 82 19.14 4.13 10.23
N VAL A 83 19.07 5.10 9.31
CA VAL A 83 18.17 5.00 8.13
C VAL A 83 18.51 3.82 7.23
N GLY A 84 19.79 3.62 6.91
CA GLY A 84 20.21 2.54 6.01
C GLY A 84 19.95 1.15 6.60
N SER A 85 20.28 0.94 7.87
CA SER A 85 20.00 -0.32 8.59
C SER A 85 18.51 -0.57 8.73
N ALA A 86 17.73 0.47 8.99
CA ALA A 86 16.27 0.37 9.08
C ALA A 86 15.63 -0.12 7.77
N LEU A 87 16.04 0.43 6.62
CA LEU A 87 15.55 -0.03 5.31
C LEU A 87 15.92 -1.50 5.06
N THR A 88 17.13 -1.91 5.42
CA THR A 88 17.59 -3.29 5.29
C THR A 88 16.75 -4.24 6.15
N GLU A 89 16.49 -3.86 7.41
CA GLU A 89 15.71 -4.66 8.36
C GLU A 89 14.23 -4.75 7.95
N LEU A 90 13.62 -3.64 7.52
CA LEU A 90 12.26 -3.63 7.01
C LEU A 90 12.10 -4.54 5.79
N ARG A 91 13.08 -4.54 4.89
CA ARG A 91 13.12 -5.45 3.73
C ARG A 91 13.19 -6.91 4.17
N ALA A 92 14.07 -7.24 5.08
CA ALA A 92 14.24 -8.60 5.58
C ALA A 92 12.99 -9.11 6.33
N SER A 93 12.40 -8.27 7.19
CA SER A 93 11.19 -8.62 7.93
C SER A 93 9.97 -8.80 7.01
N THR A 94 9.88 -8.01 5.95
CA THR A 94 8.80 -8.15 4.95
C THR A 94 8.87 -9.51 4.24
N ALA A 95 10.05 -9.96 3.86
CA ALA A 95 10.25 -11.27 3.26
C ALA A 95 9.96 -12.41 4.25
N ALA A 96 10.42 -12.27 5.49
CA ALA A 96 10.19 -13.25 6.55
C ALA A 96 8.70 -13.44 6.86
N ASN A 97 7.90 -12.36 6.80
CA ASN A 97 6.44 -12.42 7.03
C ASN A 97 5.69 -13.27 5.97
N LEU A 98 6.25 -13.42 4.77
CA LEU A 98 5.72 -14.30 3.72
C LEU A 98 6.43 -15.66 3.67
N GLY A 99 7.35 -15.95 4.60
CA GLY A 99 8.09 -17.20 4.65
C GLY A 99 8.93 -17.47 3.39
N THR A 100 9.47 -16.42 2.76
CA THR A 100 10.15 -16.51 1.46
C THR A 100 11.37 -15.59 1.40
N VAL A 101 12.09 -15.67 0.27
CA VAL A 101 13.22 -14.78 -0.04
C VAL A 101 12.77 -13.70 -1.02
N ALA A 102 13.12 -12.46 -0.71
CA ALA A 102 12.82 -11.32 -1.59
C ALA A 102 13.74 -11.31 -2.81
N ARG A 103 13.17 -11.00 -3.97
CA ARG A 103 13.91 -10.69 -5.20
C ARG A 103 13.89 -9.17 -5.42
N ALA A 104 15.04 -8.60 -5.80
CA ALA A 104 15.10 -7.20 -6.21
C ALA A 104 14.17 -6.98 -7.43
N ASP A 105 13.39 -5.88 -7.41
CA ASP A 105 12.44 -5.52 -8.47
C ASP A 105 12.70 -4.08 -8.97
N GLY A 106 13.96 -3.67 -8.94
CA GLY A 106 14.42 -2.39 -9.45
C GLY A 106 14.43 -1.25 -8.43
N ALA A 107 14.70 -0.06 -8.94
CA ALA A 107 14.69 1.16 -8.14
C ALA A 107 13.26 1.57 -7.77
N ILE A 108 13.15 2.36 -6.72
CA ILE A 108 11.93 3.11 -6.40
C ILE A 108 12.23 4.60 -6.57
N GLU A 109 11.33 5.29 -7.26
CA GLU A 109 11.42 6.73 -7.47
C GLU A 109 10.16 7.39 -6.94
N VAL A 110 10.29 8.11 -5.83
CA VAL A 110 9.20 8.88 -5.23
C VAL A 110 9.59 10.35 -5.27
N PRO A 111 8.83 11.21 -5.96
CA PRO A 111 9.13 12.63 -6.01
C PRO A 111 9.31 13.23 -4.61
N GLY A 112 10.45 13.88 -4.36
CA GLY A 112 10.81 14.47 -3.07
C GLY A 112 11.46 13.52 -2.06
N MET A 113 11.74 12.27 -2.41
CA MET A 113 12.51 11.36 -1.56
C MET A 113 13.98 11.80 -1.45
N THR A 114 14.62 11.46 -0.35
CA THR A 114 16.08 11.59 -0.20
C THR A 114 16.74 10.39 -0.87
N PRO A 115 17.73 10.59 -1.76
CA PRO A 115 18.50 9.50 -2.35
C PRO A 115 19.14 8.61 -1.27
N ASN A 116 18.99 7.30 -1.40
CA ASN A 116 19.54 6.33 -0.46
C ASN A 116 19.85 5.02 -1.19
N ALA A 117 21.05 4.47 -0.99
CA ALA A 117 21.50 3.24 -1.65
C ALA A 117 20.67 2.00 -1.25
N GLN A 118 20.01 2.03 -0.10
CA GLN A 118 19.12 0.95 0.37
C GLN A 118 17.66 1.12 -0.08
N ALA A 119 17.32 2.25 -0.74
CA ALA A 119 16.01 2.41 -1.33
C ALA A 119 15.83 1.47 -2.53
N GLY A 120 14.61 0.99 -2.74
CA GLY A 120 14.34 0.10 -3.88
C GLY A 120 13.07 -0.71 -3.69
N ARG A 121 12.77 -1.51 -4.70
CA ARG A 121 11.61 -2.41 -4.77
C ARG A 121 12.03 -3.86 -4.61
N ILE A 122 11.13 -4.67 -4.07
CA ILE A 122 11.27 -6.13 -4.01
C ILE A 122 9.96 -6.80 -4.43
N ARG A 123 10.09 -8.00 -4.96
CA ARG A 123 8.99 -8.93 -5.21
C ARG A 123 9.19 -10.23 -4.45
N MET A 124 8.08 -10.82 -4.09
CA MET A 124 8.04 -12.06 -3.30
C MET A 124 6.87 -12.92 -3.73
N ASP A 125 7.10 -14.22 -3.82
CA ASP A 125 6.07 -15.25 -3.89
C ASP A 125 6.22 -16.12 -2.64
N GLY A 126 5.18 -16.22 -1.84
CA GLY A 126 5.22 -16.90 -0.55
C GLY A 126 3.84 -17.34 -0.10
N LYS A 127 3.65 -17.37 1.21
CA LYS A 127 2.37 -17.74 1.83
C LYS A 127 2.00 -16.72 2.90
N LEU A 128 0.71 -16.46 3.02
CA LEU A 128 0.15 -15.75 4.18
C LEU A 128 0.30 -16.61 5.45
N PRO A 129 0.18 -16.02 6.65
CA PRO A 129 0.14 -16.79 7.90
C PRO A 129 -0.98 -17.84 7.93
N SER A 130 -2.03 -17.66 7.15
CA SER A 130 -3.11 -18.65 6.94
C SER A 130 -2.68 -19.89 6.12
N GLY A 131 -1.49 -19.85 5.50
CA GLY A 131 -0.98 -20.89 4.60
C GLY A 131 -1.36 -20.72 3.13
N GLU A 132 -2.19 -19.74 2.79
CA GLU A 132 -2.61 -19.46 1.42
C GLU A 132 -1.47 -18.86 0.60
N PRO A 133 -1.29 -19.29 -0.68
CA PRO A 133 -0.30 -18.70 -1.58
C PRO A 133 -0.57 -17.20 -1.76
N ALA A 134 0.51 -16.41 -1.75
CA ALA A 134 0.43 -14.97 -1.94
C ALA A 134 1.60 -14.44 -2.74
N GLN A 135 1.32 -13.42 -3.53
CA GLN A 135 2.31 -12.54 -4.15
C GLN A 135 2.40 -11.24 -3.37
N ALA A 136 3.59 -10.70 -3.24
CA ALA A 136 3.77 -9.37 -2.69
C ALA A 136 4.80 -8.56 -3.47
N ALA A 137 4.56 -7.26 -3.50
CA ALA A 137 5.54 -6.26 -3.93
C ALA A 137 5.70 -5.24 -2.80
N ALA A 138 6.92 -4.81 -2.54
CA ALA A 138 7.18 -3.78 -1.56
C ALA A 138 8.22 -2.78 -2.06
N GLY A 139 8.09 -1.53 -1.63
CA GLY A 139 9.02 -0.45 -1.90
C GLY A 139 9.48 0.19 -0.59
N PHE A 140 10.74 0.59 -0.54
CA PHE A 140 11.38 1.17 0.63
C PHE A 140 12.11 2.44 0.21
N PHE A 141 11.81 3.55 0.89
CA PHE A 141 12.38 4.86 0.58
C PHE A 141 12.40 5.76 1.82
N VAL A 142 13.04 6.92 1.71
CA VAL A 142 13.23 7.83 2.83
C VAL A 142 13.03 9.29 2.44
N LYS A 143 12.68 10.12 3.42
CA LYS A 143 12.82 11.57 3.35
C LYS A 143 13.47 12.07 4.66
N GLY A 144 14.70 12.56 4.57
CA GLY A 144 15.50 12.87 5.77
C GLY A 144 15.70 11.63 6.63
N THR A 145 15.22 11.67 7.86
CA THR A 145 15.27 10.56 8.83
C THR A 145 13.97 9.75 8.90
N ARG A 146 12.97 10.12 8.10
CA ARG A 146 11.71 9.37 8.01
C ARG A 146 11.82 8.27 6.98
N VAL A 147 11.63 7.02 7.42
CA VAL A 147 11.59 5.85 6.55
C VAL A 147 10.17 5.47 6.21
N PHE A 148 10.00 4.99 4.97
CA PHE A 148 8.73 4.57 4.40
C PHE A 148 8.83 3.15 3.87
N GLN A 149 7.76 2.41 4.03
CA GLN A 149 7.54 1.12 3.39
C GLN A 149 6.16 1.13 2.74
N VAL A 150 6.08 0.80 1.47
CA VAL A 150 4.83 0.49 0.79
C VAL A 150 4.77 -1.00 0.50
N THR A 151 3.59 -1.60 0.63
CA THR A 151 3.40 -3.03 0.40
C THR A 151 2.08 -3.26 -0.30
N VAL A 152 2.10 -4.14 -1.30
CA VAL A 152 0.92 -4.67 -1.96
C VAL A 152 0.99 -6.18 -1.85
N VAL A 153 -0.04 -6.82 -1.30
CA VAL A 153 -0.06 -8.27 -1.08
C VAL A 153 -1.44 -8.85 -1.38
N GLY A 154 -1.47 -9.97 -2.07
CA GLY A 154 -2.69 -10.67 -2.41
C GLY A 154 -2.42 -11.99 -3.13
N PRO A 155 -3.47 -12.76 -3.48
CA PRO A 155 -3.32 -14.03 -4.20
C PRO A 155 -2.64 -13.86 -5.55
N LYS A 156 -2.91 -12.75 -6.22
CA LYS A 156 -2.33 -12.34 -7.50
C LYS A 156 -2.29 -10.82 -7.56
N LEU A 157 -1.17 -10.27 -8.00
CA LEU A 157 -1.02 -8.82 -8.17
C LEU A 157 -1.29 -8.42 -9.62
N ASP A 158 -2.14 -7.41 -9.81
CA ASP A 158 -2.30 -6.74 -11.08
C ASP A 158 -1.19 -5.71 -11.27
N ALA A 159 -0.46 -5.80 -12.39
CA ALA A 159 0.71 -4.96 -12.65
C ALA A 159 0.32 -3.47 -12.81
N GLN A 160 -0.81 -3.18 -13.45
CA GLN A 160 -1.26 -1.81 -13.66
C GLN A 160 -1.69 -1.15 -12.34
N ALA A 161 -2.44 -1.88 -11.50
CA ALA A 161 -2.83 -1.39 -10.19
C ALA A 161 -1.62 -1.16 -9.28
N LEU A 162 -0.62 -2.05 -9.32
CA LEU A 162 0.63 -1.89 -8.59
C LEU A 162 1.38 -0.62 -9.03
N GLU A 163 1.58 -0.42 -10.33
CA GLU A 163 2.28 0.77 -10.84
C GLU A 163 1.47 2.06 -10.58
N THR A 164 0.14 2.01 -10.63
CA THR A 164 -0.71 3.14 -10.25
C THR A 164 -0.54 3.51 -8.78
N TYR A 165 -0.49 2.50 -7.89
CA TYR A 165 -0.27 2.71 -6.46
C TYR A 165 1.10 3.31 -6.17
N LEU A 166 2.17 2.72 -6.74
CA LEU A 166 3.54 3.19 -6.54
C LEU A 166 3.78 4.58 -7.17
N GLY A 167 3.25 4.82 -8.37
CA GLY A 167 3.36 6.11 -9.07
C GLY A 167 2.53 7.23 -8.44
N GLY A 168 1.57 6.88 -7.58
CA GLY A 168 0.78 7.85 -6.82
C GLY A 168 1.46 8.38 -5.55
N LEU A 169 2.68 7.92 -5.24
CA LEU A 169 3.43 8.35 -4.08
C LEU A 169 4.18 9.66 -4.35
N LYS A 170 4.12 10.60 -3.41
CA LYS A 170 4.85 11.89 -3.45
C LYS A 170 5.24 12.32 -2.04
N LEU A 171 6.36 13.00 -1.94
CA LEU A 171 6.87 13.60 -0.70
C LEU A 171 7.07 15.10 -0.95
N PRO A 172 6.00 15.89 -0.99
CA PRO A 172 6.12 17.34 -1.18
C PRO A 172 7.01 17.97 -0.12
N GLY A 173 7.66 19.09 -0.49
CA GLY A 173 8.56 19.86 0.38
C GLY A 173 7.84 20.55 1.52
#